data_875e2d5f3f74fcda2a42bde99b52882e
#
_entry.id   875e2d5f3f74fcda2a42bde99b52882e
#
_cell.length_a   1.000
_cell.length_b   1.000
_cell.length_c   1.000
_cell.angle_alpha   90.00
_cell.angle_beta   90.00
_cell.angle_gamma   90.00
#
_symmetry.space_group_name_H-M   'P 1'
#
loop_
_entity.id
_entity.type
_entity.pdbx_description
1 polymer ?
#
loop_
_entity_poly.entity_id
_entity_poly.type
_entity_poly.pdbx_seq_one_letter_code
_entity_poly.pdbx_strand_id
1 'polypeptide(L)'
;MLKKNKKEVLDFFQKDGVKLTIASGIVTTKPNLIKWVDQNIPEIGIITSKSYQIEPTEGNREPIIVEQSVGNFGNAVGLRNSGMEQGYRDLRKLKEHGLKAILNVSLAAKKAEDFIILIKKFEDIADIFELNFSCPHAESGFGSSIGSNKEIVKDYLQKIRKVTNSLLFPKLTPNVENIGEIAQVCIDQGADGIVAINTVGPELYIEPHTKKAILFNPQGHQGGKSGDWIKAIALEKIKEIREAIGSEIPIIGMGGVSCASDVIKMQNAGANVVGIGSVLARVKMEDRKRFFRLLKEDVENGSDKAANLLNKERLAQYKPYKITKIIDKTETLRIIQLEGKIDYQASQYVFLWVPDVGEKPFAIASNKPLSFVIRKKPYDKKQNKGLVTHALFNLKEGQELLIRGVYGKEAPILKNKNAVLVVGGSGIALVPALVKKLHQEGKNIVVYYGVKDQDEVIFEEK
;
A
#
# COMPACT_ATOMS: atom_id res chain seq x y z
N MET A 1 -1.28 0.11 -31.91
CA MET A 1 -0.23 0.24 -30.88
C MET A 1 -0.91 0.27 -29.51
N LEU A 2 -0.36 -0.42 -28.51
CA LEU A 2 -0.96 -0.47 -27.17
C LEU A 2 -0.72 0.80 -26.35
N LYS A 3 0.35 1.54 -26.62
CA LYS A 3 0.67 2.81 -25.93
C LYS A 3 0.09 4.04 -26.66
N LYS A 4 -0.17 5.10 -25.89
CA LYS A 4 -0.61 6.41 -26.41
C LYS A 4 0.53 7.12 -27.14
N ASN A 5 0.17 8.04 -28.02
CA ASN A 5 1.16 8.88 -28.71
C ASN A 5 1.85 9.81 -27.70
N LYS A 6 3.16 9.98 -27.83
CA LYS A 6 3.99 10.83 -26.94
C LYS A 6 3.44 12.27 -26.88
N LYS A 7 3.03 12.84 -28.00
CA LYS A 7 2.45 14.19 -28.04
C LYS A 7 1.13 14.25 -27.26
N GLU A 8 0.24 13.26 -27.46
CA GLU A 8 -1.03 13.17 -26.70
C GLU A 8 -0.80 13.15 -25.18
N VAL A 9 0.22 12.42 -24.74
CA VAL A 9 0.58 12.34 -23.33
C VAL A 9 1.12 13.67 -22.81
N LEU A 10 1.98 14.36 -23.54
CA LEU A 10 2.53 15.66 -23.15
C LEU A 10 1.45 16.75 -23.18
N ASP A 11 0.60 16.75 -24.20
CA ASP A 11 -0.55 17.67 -24.31
C ASP A 11 -1.51 17.54 -23.09
N PHE A 12 -1.62 16.34 -22.51
CA PHE A 12 -2.41 16.15 -21.28
C PHE A 12 -1.89 17.01 -20.12
N PHE A 13 -0.57 17.17 -19.97
CA PHE A 13 0.01 17.99 -18.90
C PHE A 13 -0.25 19.49 -19.09
N GLN A 14 -0.40 19.93 -20.33
CA GLN A 14 -0.58 21.36 -20.69
C GLN A 14 -2.08 21.80 -20.66
N LYS A 15 -3.01 20.85 -20.58
CA LYS A 15 -4.45 21.19 -20.50
C LYS A 15 -4.75 21.91 -19.17
N ASP A 16 -5.73 22.80 -19.23
CA ASP A 16 -6.25 23.45 -18.03
C ASP A 16 -7.05 22.49 -17.15
N GLY A 17 -7.24 22.86 -15.89
CA GLY A 17 -8.09 22.18 -14.94
C GLY A 17 -7.37 21.19 -14.00
N VAL A 18 -8.18 20.49 -13.22
CA VAL A 18 -7.69 19.55 -12.19
C VAL A 18 -7.30 18.22 -12.84
N LYS A 19 -6.04 17.86 -12.70
CA LYS A 19 -5.49 16.58 -13.17
C LYS A 19 -4.95 15.79 -11.99
N LEU A 20 -5.49 14.58 -11.81
CA LEU A 20 -5.16 13.73 -10.67
C LEU A 20 -4.51 12.43 -11.12
N THR A 21 -3.61 11.92 -10.27
CA THR A 21 -3.04 10.58 -10.36
C THR A 21 -3.05 9.90 -9.00
N ILE A 22 -2.83 8.58 -8.98
CA ILE A 22 -2.62 7.82 -7.75
C ILE A 22 -1.13 7.49 -7.65
N ALA A 23 -0.55 7.72 -6.45
CA ALA A 23 0.85 7.43 -6.18
C ALA A 23 1.18 5.94 -6.37
N SER A 24 2.37 5.63 -6.90
CA SER A 24 2.85 4.26 -7.10
C SER A 24 2.69 3.40 -5.83
N GLY A 25 2.12 2.21 -5.99
CA GLY A 25 1.93 1.26 -4.89
C GLY A 25 0.75 1.54 -3.95
N ILE A 26 -0.07 2.54 -4.25
CA ILE A 26 -1.31 2.86 -3.53
C ILE A 26 -2.50 2.49 -4.42
N VAL A 27 -3.33 1.54 -4.00
CA VAL A 27 -4.52 1.05 -4.75
C VAL A 27 -4.22 0.45 -6.14
N THR A 28 -3.02 0.63 -6.68
CA THR A 28 -2.60 0.15 -8.00
C THR A 28 -1.60 -1.01 -7.93
N THR A 29 -1.66 -1.78 -6.85
CA THR A 29 -0.74 -2.91 -6.58
C THR A 29 -1.06 -4.18 -7.35
N LYS A 30 -2.28 -4.32 -7.88
CA LYS A 30 -2.76 -5.50 -8.61
C LYS A 30 -3.54 -5.09 -9.85
N PRO A 31 -3.54 -5.92 -10.93
CA PRO A 31 -4.22 -5.59 -12.19
C PRO A 31 -5.71 -5.30 -12.05
N ASN A 32 -6.43 -6.08 -11.23
CA ASN A 32 -7.85 -5.87 -10.99
C ASN A 32 -8.16 -4.54 -10.30
N LEU A 33 -7.27 -4.04 -9.45
CA LEU A 33 -7.42 -2.73 -8.82
C LEU A 33 -7.16 -1.59 -9.82
N ILE A 34 -6.14 -1.73 -10.69
CA ILE A 34 -5.89 -0.78 -11.78
C ILE A 34 -7.12 -0.70 -12.70
N LYS A 35 -7.64 -1.86 -13.14
CA LYS A 35 -8.85 -1.94 -13.96
C LYS A 35 -10.04 -1.28 -13.27
N TRP A 36 -10.21 -1.53 -11.98
CA TRP A 36 -11.30 -0.94 -11.21
C TRP A 36 -11.19 0.59 -11.14
N VAL A 37 -9.99 1.13 -10.90
CA VAL A 37 -9.74 2.59 -10.89
C VAL A 37 -10.07 3.18 -12.24
N ASP A 38 -9.54 2.63 -13.33
CA ASP A 38 -9.75 3.12 -14.70
C ASP A 38 -11.23 3.14 -15.10
N GLN A 39 -11.99 2.13 -14.68
CA GLN A 39 -13.41 2.00 -15.01
C GLN A 39 -14.34 2.84 -14.13
N ASN A 40 -13.95 3.15 -12.90
CA ASN A 40 -14.84 3.74 -11.90
C ASN A 40 -14.46 5.15 -11.46
N ILE A 41 -13.24 5.62 -11.73
CA ILE A 41 -12.73 6.92 -11.28
C ILE A 41 -12.18 7.70 -12.48
N PRO A 42 -13.06 8.30 -13.32
CA PRO A 42 -12.64 9.01 -14.54
C PRO A 42 -11.83 10.28 -14.24
N GLU A 43 -11.81 10.76 -13.00
CA GLU A 43 -11.01 11.90 -12.54
C GLU A 43 -9.52 11.57 -12.54
N ILE A 44 -9.13 10.29 -12.54
CA ILE A 44 -7.75 9.84 -12.61
C ILE A 44 -7.31 9.74 -14.08
N GLY A 45 -6.56 10.74 -14.53
CA GLY A 45 -6.04 10.78 -15.89
C GLY A 45 -4.76 9.97 -16.10
N ILE A 46 -3.97 9.78 -15.04
CA ILE A 46 -2.75 8.97 -15.05
C ILE A 46 -2.86 7.88 -13.98
N ILE A 47 -2.58 6.63 -14.32
CA ILE A 47 -2.47 5.53 -13.36
C ILE A 47 -1.02 5.08 -13.28
N THR A 48 -0.41 5.23 -12.09
CA THR A 48 0.95 4.77 -11.83
C THR A 48 0.92 3.36 -11.26
N SER A 49 1.62 2.43 -11.91
CA SER A 49 1.75 1.05 -11.43
C SER A 49 2.58 0.94 -10.16
N LYS A 50 2.60 -0.23 -9.53
CA LYS A 50 3.63 -0.60 -8.56
C LYS A 50 5.01 -0.53 -9.24
N SER A 51 6.06 -0.15 -8.48
CA SER A 51 7.44 -0.19 -9.01
C SER A 51 7.85 -1.63 -9.24
N TYR A 52 8.24 -1.96 -10.47
CA TYR A 52 8.73 -3.28 -10.85
C TYR A 52 10.26 -3.31 -10.81
N GLN A 53 10.78 -4.46 -10.42
CA GLN A 53 12.18 -4.86 -10.54
C GLN A 53 12.28 -6.01 -11.53
N ILE A 54 13.49 -6.38 -11.96
CA ILE A 54 13.71 -7.51 -12.86
C ILE A 54 13.14 -8.77 -12.19
N GLU A 55 13.61 -9.08 -10.98
CA GLU A 55 13.14 -10.22 -10.20
C GLU A 55 12.00 -9.84 -9.23
N PRO A 56 11.13 -10.78 -8.90
CA PRO A 56 10.10 -10.55 -7.89
C PRO A 56 10.72 -10.35 -6.51
N THR A 57 10.10 -9.48 -5.70
CA THR A 57 10.55 -9.19 -4.35
C THR A 57 9.39 -9.28 -3.37
N GLU A 58 9.55 -10.09 -2.32
CA GLU A 58 8.57 -10.26 -1.24
C GLU A 58 8.46 -9.01 -0.34
N GLY A 59 9.49 -8.14 -0.36
CA GLY A 59 9.59 -6.97 0.49
C GLY A 59 9.81 -7.30 1.97
N ASN A 60 9.59 -6.30 2.82
CA ASN A 60 9.76 -6.46 4.26
C ASN A 60 8.60 -7.24 4.89
N ARG A 61 8.85 -7.77 6.10
CA ARG A 61 7.88 -8.48 6.90
C ARG A 61 6.86 -7.53 7.53
N GLU A 62 5.60 -7.97 7.61
CA GLU A 62 4.55 -7.24 8.30
C GLU A 62 4.86 -7.10 9.82
N PRO A 63 4.54 -5.94 10.42
CA PRO A 63 3.89 -4.78 9.85
C PRO A 63 4.82 -3.94 8.96
N ILE A 64 4.34 -3.52 7.80
CA ILE A 64 5.07 -2.67 6.84
C ILE A 64 4.51 -1.25 6.78
N ILE A 65 3.42 -1.01 7.46
CA ILE A 65 2.75 0.29 7.58
C ILE A 65 2.34 0.51 9.03
N VAL A 66 2.57 1.71 9.52
CA VAL A 66 2.11 2.21 10.81
C VAL A 66 1.39 3.54 10.62
N GLU A 67 0.31 3.76 11.36
CA GLU A 67 -0.32 5.06 11.48
C GLU A 67 0.08 5.68 12.81
N GLN A 68 0.92 6.71 12.79
CA GLN A 68 1.45 7.36 14.00
C GLN A 68 0.41 8.28 14.65
N SER A 69 -0.32 9.02 13.83
CA SER A 69 -1.51 9.80 14.20
C SER A 69 -2.47 9.79 13.02
N VAL A 70 -3.70 10.25 13.22
CA VAL A 70 -4.72 10.22 12.16
C VAL A 70 -4.20 10.89 10.89
N GLY A 71 -4.15 10.12 9.79
CA GLY A 71 -3.69 10.60 8.48
C GLY A 71 -2.16 10.68 8.30
N ASN A 72 -1.37 10.32 9.31
CA ASN A 72 0.09 10.35 9.29
C ASN A 72 0.66 8.94 9.39
N PHE A 73 1.34 8.50 8.33
CA PHE A 73 1.80 7.14 8.17
C PHE A 73 3.30 7.05 8.08
N GLY A 74 3.83 5.95 8.64
CA GLY A 74 5.16 5.45 8.35
C GLY A 74 5.07 4.16 7.55
N ASN A 75 5.98 3.92 6.61
CA ASN A 75 6.01 2.68 5.87
C ASN A 75 7.42 2.19 5.57
N ALA A 76 7.57 0.86 5.52
CA ALA A 76 8.77 0.16 5.13
C ALA A 76 8.39 -1.07 4.29
N VAL A 77 7.84 -0.85 3.10
CA VAL A 77 7.32 -1.93 2.23
C VAL A 77 8.43 -2.81 1.66
N GLY A 78 9.62 -2.25 1.39
CA GLY A 78 10.77 -2.99 0.86
C GLY A 78 10.59 -3.40 -0.61
N LEU A 79 10.03 -2.51 -1.44
CA LEU A 79 9.84 -2.70 -2.89
C LEU A 79 9.11 -3.99 -3.29
N ARG A 80 8.21 -4.52 -2.44
CA ARG A 80 7.40 -5.71 -2.78
C ARG A 80 6.76 -5.57 -4.17
N ASN A 81 7.07 -6.49 -5.08
CA ASN A 81 6.53 -6.51 -6.44
C ASN A 81 6.62 -7.91 -7.05
N SER A 82 5.89 -8.15 -8.15
CA SER A 82 5.79 -9.45 -8.82
C SER A 82 6.90 -9.73 -9.84
N GLY A 83 7.88 -8.83 -9.96
CA GLY A 83 8.92 -8.90 -10.99
C GLY A 83 8.46 -8.44 -12.37
N MET A 84 9.42 -8.26 -13.24
CA MET A 84 9.25 -7.74 -14.60
C MET A 84 8.31 -8.59 -15.45
N GLU A 85 8.51 -9.89 -15.46
CA GLU A 85 7.78 -10.80 -16.35
C GLU A 85 6.28 -10.87 -16.03
N GLN A 86 5.94 -10.99 -14.74
CA GLN A 86 4.54 -11.00 -14.32
C GLN A 86 3.91 -9.62 -14.47
N GLY A 87 4.64 -8.57 -14.09
CA GLY A 87 4.19 -7.19 -14.24
C GLY A 87 3.86 -6.83 -15.69
N TYR A 88 4.73 -7.21 -16.62
CA TYR A 88 4.50 -7.00 -18.05
C TYR A 88 3.23 -7.73 -18.54
N ARG A 89 3.09 -9.03 -18.24
CA ARG A 89 1.90 -9.80 -18.63
C ARG A 89 0.61 -9.16 -18.11
N ASP A 90 0.62 -8.70 -16.87
CA ASP A 90 -0.53 -8.10 -16.21
C ASP A 90 -0.92 -6.75 -16.83
N LEU A 91 0.05 -5.85 -17.02
CA LEU A 91 -0.19 -4.53 -17.61
C LEU A 91 -0.54 -4.59 -19.09
N ARG A 92 0.08 -5.51 -19.84
CA ARG A 92 -0.26 -5.74 -21.25
C ARG A 92 -1.72 -6.15 -21.43
N LYS A 93 -2.20 -7.10 -20.63
CA LYS A 93 -3.62 -7.48 -20.63
C LYS A 93 -4.55 -6.29 -20.34
N LEU A 94 -4.18 -5.38 -19.43
CA LEU A 94 -4.97 -4.19 -19.16
C LEU A 94 -5.04 -3.26 -20.38
N LYS A 95 -3.91 -3.04 -21.07
CA LYS A 95 -3.86 -2.26 -22.31
C LYS A 95 -4.69 -2.90 -23.44
N GLU A 96 -4.58 -4.21 -23.62
CA GLU A 96 -5.38 -4.98 -24.60
C GLU A 96 -6.88 -4.88 -24.33
N HIS A 97 -7.28 -4.73 -23.06
CA HIS A 97 -8.69 -4.53 -22.66
C HIS A 97 -9.13 -3.05 -22.66
N GLY A 98 -8.35 -2.16 -23.24
CA GLY A 98 -8.75 -0.77 -23.46
C GLY A 98 -8.61 0.14 -22.23
N LEU A 99 -7.49 0.06 -21.51
CA LEU A 99 -7.16 1.01 -20.45
C LEU A 99 -7.21 2.46 -20.98
N LYS A 100 -8.06 3.30 -20.37
CA LYS A 100 -8.33 4.68 -20.82
C LYS A 100 -7.30 5.67 -20.30
N ALA A 101 -6.92 5.54 -19.03
CA ALA A 101 -5.92 6.40 -18.40
C ALA A 101 -4.54 6.26 -19.06
N ILE A 102 -3.70 7.27 -18.92
CA ILE A 102 -2.26 7.21 -19.25
C ILE A 102 -1.61 6.23 -18.28
N LEU A 103 -0.92 5.22 -18.81
CA LEU A 103 -0.22 4.23 -18.00
C LEU A 103 1.21 4.70 -17.70
N ASN A 104 1.45 5.10 -16.46
CA ASN A 104 2.78 5.41 -15.93
C ASN A 104 3.36 4.14 -15.27
N VAL A 105 4.34 3.50 -15.92
CA VAL A 105 4.99 2.29 -15.39
C VAL A 105 6.13 2.69 -14.49
N SER A 106 5.99 2.42 -13.19
CA SER A 106 7.05 2.69 -12.21
C SER A 106 8.07 1.57 -12.20
N LEU A 107 9.36 1.93 -12.25
CA LEU A 107 10.50 1.02 -12.30
C LEU A 107 11.47 1.32 -11.15
N ALA A 108 12.07 0.29 -10.58
CA ALA A 108 13.09 0.41 -9.54
C ALA A 108 14.26 -0.55 -9.83
N ALA A 109 15.48 -0.03 -9.79
CA ALA A 109 16.69 -0.79 -10.05
C ALA A 109 17.90 -0.23 -9.28
N LYS A 110 18.97 -1.04 -9.18
CA LYS A 110 20.24 -0.64 -8.55
C LYS A 110 21.23 -0.01 -9.54
N LYS A 111 21.11 -0.37 -10.82
CA LYS A 111 22.05 -0.01 -11.88
C LYS A 111 21.30 0.56 -13.09
N ALA A 112 21.96 1.38 -13.86
CA ALA A 112 21.42 1.92 -15.11
C ALA A 112 21.05 0.79 -16.10
N GLU A 113 21.84 -0.25 -16.17
CA GLU A 113 21.65 -1.40 -17.05
C GLU A 113 20.35 -2.14 -16.73
N ASP A 114 20.02 -2.26 -15.46
CA ASP A 114 18.76 -2.90 -15.00
C ASP A 114 17.53 -2.05 -15.40
N PHE A 115 17.63 -0.71 -15.28
CA PHE A 115 16.58 0.18 -15.79
C PHE A 115 16.39 0.02 -17.30
N ILE A 116 17.49 -0.12 -18.06
CA ILE A 116 17.44 -0.33 -19.51
C ILE A 116 16.70 -1.64 -19.85
N ILE A 117 16.99 -2.72 -19.14
CA ILE A 117 16.30 -4.01 -19.32
C ILE A 117 14.79 -3.84 -19.05
N LEU A 118 14.44 -3.21 -17.93
CA LEU A 118 13.04 -2.95 -17.55
C LEU A 118 12.32 -2.08 -18.58
N ILE A 119 12.94 -0.97 -19.02
CA ILE A 119 12.36 -0.07 -20.03
C ILE A 119 12.09 -0.84 -21.32
N LYS A 120 13.07 -1.56 -21.85
CA LYS A 120 12.91 -2.35 -23.08
C LYS A 120 11.76 -3.35 -22.97
N LYS A 121 11.57 -3.96 -21.79
CA LYS A 121 10.49 -4.92 -21.56
C LYS A 121 9.10 -4.30 -21.62
N PHE A 122 8.94 -3.08 -21.07
CA PHE A 122 7.63 -2.42 -20.98
C PHE A 122 7.40 -1.37 -22.10
N GLU A 123 8.32 -1.17 -23.03
CA GLU A 123 8.33 -0.03 -23.96
C GLU A 123 7.12 -0.01 -24.92
N ASP A 124 6.55 -1.17 -25.24
CA ASP A 124 5.39 -1.29 -26.13
C ASP A 124 4.05 -0.96 -25.46
N ILE A 125 4.01 -0.91 -24.12
CA ILE A 125 2.78 -0.69 -23.33
C ILE A 125 2.82 0.55 -22.42
N ALA A 126 4.02 1.01 -22.01
CA ALA A 126 4.15 2.17 -21.13
C ALA A 126 3.98 3.47 -21.90
N ASP A 127 3.09 4.34 -21.41
CA ASP A 127 2.95 5.70 -21.93
C ASP A 127 3.99 6.63 -21.30
N ILE A 128 4.33 6.41 -20.01
CA ILE A 128 5.38 7.08 -19.25
C ILE A 128 6.16 6.03 -18.46
N PHE A 129 7.44 6.25 -18.23
CA PHE A 129 8.24 5.53 -17.23
C PHE A 129 8.56 6.42 -16.04
N GLU A 130 8.04 6.05 -14.85
CA GLU A 130 8.47 6.61 -13.58
C GLU A 130 9.74 5.89 -13.11
N LEU A 131 10.89 6.56 -13.11
CA LEU A 131 12.14 6.00 -12.63
C LEU A 131 12.28 6.27 -11.12
N ASN A 132 12.08 5.27 -10.29
CA ASN A 132 12.09 5.41 -8.83
C ASN A 132 13.54 5.55 -8.31
N PHE A 133 14.06 6.77 -8.26
CA PHE A 133 15.37 7.10 -7.72
C PHE A 133 15.38 7.34 -6.20
N SER A 134 14.26 7.15 -5.52
CA SER A 134 14.01 7.72 -4.19
C SER A 134 13.49 6.75 -3.14
N CYS A 135 13.65 5.43 -3.29
CA CYS A 135 13.16 4.49 -2.28
C CYS A 135 14.12 4.43 -1.07
N PRO A 136 13.74 4.96 0.13
CA PRO A 136 14.61 5.00 1.29
C PRO A 136 14.78 3.65 2.01
N HIS A 137 14.02 2.63 1.61
CA HIS A 137 13.96 1.31 2.28
C HIS A 137 14.51 0.17 1.43
N ALA A 138 15.13 0.51 0.31
CA ALA A 138 15.82 -0.46 -0.50
C ALA A 138 17.19 -0.79 0.12
N GLU A 139 17.71 -1.97 -0.19
CA GLU A 139 19.09 -2.32 0.13
C GLU A 139 20.05 -1.22 -0.34
N SER A 140 21.23 -1.11 0.30
CA SER A 140 22.29 -0.18 -0.12
C SER A 140 22.44 -0.17 -1.64
N GLY A 141 22.26 0.99 -2.26
CA GLY A 141 22.33 1.19 -3.72
C GLY A 141 20.99 1.33 -4.45
N PHE A 142 19.83 1.15 -3.78
CA PHE A 142 18.52 1.49 -4.36
C PHE A 142 18.10 2.92 -4.03
N GLY A 143 17.29 3.48 -4.90
CA GLY A 143 16.45 4.67 -4.78
C GLY A 143 17.09 5.87 -4.08
N SER A 144 17.22 5.86 -2.76
CA SER A 144 17.71 7.03 -2.04
C SER A 144 19.17 7.39 -2.34
N SER A 145 20.03 6.41 -2.53
CA SER A 145 21.44 6.67 -2.90
C SER A 145 21.58 7.17 -4.35
N ILE A 146 20.71 6.76 -5.27
CA ILE A 146 20.67 7.30 -6.64
C ILE A 146 20.20 8.75 -6.58
N GLY A 147 19.00 8.99 -6.05
CA GLY A 147 18.35 10.30 -6.08
C GLY A 147 19.00 11.38 -5.21
N SER A 148 19.97 11.04 -4.36
CA SER A 148 20.73 12.02 -3.56
C SER A 148 22.10 12.38 -4.15
N ASN A 149 22.51 11.78 -5.27
CA ASN A 149 23.80 12.02 -5.89
C ASN A 149 23.63 12.42 -7.36
N LYS A 150 23.90 13.67 -7.70
CA LYS A 150 23.74 14.23 -9.04
C LYS A 150 24.60 13.53 -10.11
N GLU A 151 25.78 13.07 -9.78
CA GLU A 151 26.66 12.37 -10.74
C GLU A 151 26.11 10.99 -11.09
N ILE A 152 25.53 10.28 -10.11
CA ILE A 152 24.86 9.01 -10.35
C ILE A 152 23.59 9.22 -11.19
N VAL A 153 22.80 10.23 -10.88
CA VAL A 153 21.59 10.60 -11.65
C VAL A 153 21.96 10.90 -13.09
N LYS A 154 23.01 11.71 -13.30
CA LYS A 154 23.56 12.06 -14.62
C LYS A 154 23.98 10.82 -15.41
N ASP A 155 24.82 9.97 -14.83
CA ASP A 155 25.32 8.74 -15.48
C ASP A 155 24.15 7.83 -15.89
N TYR A 156 23.19 7.61 -14.97
CA TYR A 156 22.05 6.73 -15.25
C TYR A 156 21.18 7.25 -16.37
N LEU A 157 20.79 8.52 -16.34
CA LEU A 157 19.94 9.10 -17.37
C LEU A 157 20.62 9.19 -18.73
N GLN A 158 21.91 9.51 -18.77
CA GLN A 158 22.69 9.48 -20.02
C GLN A 158 22.68 8.08 -20.67
N LYS A 159 22.90 7.03 -19.88
CA LYS A 159 22.88 5.66 -20.37
C LYS A 159 21.47 5.24 -20.82
N ILE A 160 20.45 5.54 -20.03
CA ILE A 160 19.06 5.21 -20.34
C ILE A 160 18.59 5.95 -21.60
N ARG A 161 18.84 7.24 -21.70
CA ARG A 161 18.37 8.06 -22.84
C ARG A 161 18.96 7.62 -24.18
N LYS A 162 20.17 7.07 -24.20
CA LYS A 162 20.80 6.52 -25.42
C LYS A 162 20.04 5.34 -26.03
N VAL A 163 19.21 4.65 -25.27
CA VAL A 163 18.56 3.40 -25.69
C VAL A 163 17.04 3.49 -25.83
N THR A 164 16.41 4.61 -25.43
CA THR A 164 14.96 4.79 -25.55
C THR A 164 14.58 6.24 -25.83
N ASN A 165 13.48 6.40 -26.60
CA ASN A 165 12.82 7.69 -26.82
C ASN A 165 11.49 7.79 -26.01
N SER A 166 11.21 6.86 -25.11
CA SER A 166 10.03 6.90 -24.26
C SER A 166 10.07 8.08 -23.28
N LEU A 167 8.89 8.49 -22.77
CA LEU A 167 8.80 9.54 -21.75
C LEU A 167 9.39 9.05 -20.44
N LEU A 168 10.40 9.73 -19.93
CA LEU A 168 11.11 9.42 -18.70
C LEU A 168 10.82 10.46 -17.62
N PHE A 169 10.25 10.04 -16.49
CA PHE A 169 9.91 10.86 -15.34
C PHE A 169 10.61 10.33 -14.08
N PRO A 170 11.82 10.80 -13.77
CA PRO A 170 12.49 10.45 -12.53
C PRO A 170 11.67 10.88 -11.32
N LYS A 171 11.49 9.96 -10.35
CA LYS A 171 10.84 10.25 -9.07
C LYS A 171 11.87 10.54 -8.01
N LEU A 172 11.84 11.77 -7.49
CA LEU A 172 12.83 12.32 -6.61
C LEU A 172 12.48 12.16 -5.13
N THR A 173 13.52 12.02 -4.32
CA THR A 173 13.43 12.01 -2.86
C THR A 173 13.48 13.44 -2.31
N PRO A 174 12.67 13.77 -1.28
CA PRO A 174 12.81 15.05 -0.59
C PRO A 174 14.02 15.12 0.36
N ASN A 175 14.70 13.99 0.58
CA ASN A 175 15.76 13.84 1.59
C ASN A 175 17.12 14.30 1.01
N VAL A 176 17.15 15.47 0.40
CA VAL A 176 18.31 16.13 -0.21
C VAL A 176 18.28 17.62 0.11
N GLU A 177 19.43 18.27 0.17
CA GLU A 177 19.53 19.71 0.42
C GLU A 177 18.89 20.51 -0.71
N ASN A 178 19.25 20.24 -1.96
CA ASN A 178 18.79 20.94 -3.14
C ASN A 178 18.16 19.99 -4.16
N ILE A 179 16.84 19.80 -4.07
CA ILE A 179 16.10 18.97 -5.01
C ILE A 179 15.97 19.61 -6.39
N GLY A 180 15.97 20.95 -6.45
CA GLY A 180 15.95 21.70 -7.71
C GLY A 180 17.18 21.41 -8.58
N GLU A 181 18.36 21.36 -7.98
CA GLU A 181 19.60 21.00 -8.71
C GLU A 181 19.54 19.58 -9.27
N ILE A 182 19.05 18.61 -8.50
CA ILE A 182 18.85 17.24 -8.98
C ILE A 182 17.85 17.19 -10.12
N ALA A 183 16.74 17.93 -10.01
CA ALA A 183 15.73 18.03 -11.07
C ALA A 183 16.31 18.63 -12.35
N GLN A 184 17.10 19.71 -12.26
CA GLN A 184 17.76 20.30 -13.40
C GLN A 184 18.71 19.32 -14.08
N VAL A 185 19.52 18.58 -13.32
CA VAL A 185 20.38 17.52 -13.86
C VAL A 185 19.55 16.46 -14.60
N CYS A 186 18.38 16.07 -14.06
CA CYS A 186 17.49 15.14 -14.75
C CYS A 186 17.08 15.66 -16.14
N ILE A 187 16.65 16.92 -16.22
CA ILE A 187 16.19 17.54 -17.48
C ILE A 187 17.36 17.70 -18.46
N ASP A 188 18.52 18.15 -18.01
CA ASP A 188 19.71 18.28 -18.84
C ASP A 188 20.17 16.94 -19.45
N GLN A 189 19.87 15.84 -18.79
CA GLN A 189 20.16 14.48 -19.27
C GLN A 189 18.97 13.84 -20.01
N GLY A 190 17.97 14.62 -20.39
CA GLY A 190 16.89 14.22 -21.27
C GLY A 190 15.69 13.57 -20.59
N ALA A 191 15.46 13.80 -19.30
CA ALA A 191 14.16 13.50 -18.71
C ALA A 191 13.08 14.42 -19.29
N ASP A 192 11.88 13.88 -19.50
CA ASP A 192 10.76 14.60 -20.12
C ASP A 192 9.84 15.25 -19.05
N GLY A 193 10.05 14.97 -17.77
CA GLY A 193 9.32 15.52 -16.62
C GLY A 193 9.84 14.97 -15.31
N ILE A 194 9.26 15.44 -14.21
CA ILE A 194 9.67 15.07 -12.84
C ILE A 194 8.46 14.56 -12.05
N VAL A 195 8.68 13.54 -11.21
CA VAL A 195 7.75 13.12 -10.16
C VAL A 195 8.35 13.47 -8.79
N ALA A 196 7.64 14.17 -7.94
CA ALA A 196 8.06 14.52 -6.58
C ALA A 196 6.84 14.72 -5.68
N ILE A 197 6.97 14.37 -4.42
CA ILE A 197 8.08 13.78 -3.69
C ILE A 197 7.78 12.33 -3.30
N ASN A 198 8.80 11.55 -3.04
CA ASN A 198 8.64 10.29 -2.31
C ASN A 198 8.49 10.59 -0.80
N THR A 199 8.49 9.57 0.04
CA THR A 199 8.39 9.69 1.50
C THR A 199 9.56 10.45 2.12
N VAL A 200 9.30 11.15 3.22
CA VAL A 200 10.30 11.86 4.01
C VAL A 200 10.91 10.93 5.07
N GLY A 201 12.14 11.07 5.41
CA GLY A 201 12.83 10.27 6.43
C GLY A 201 13.99 9.46 5.87
N PRO A 202 14.42 8.39 6.52
CA PRO A 202 13.63 7.46 7.36
C PRO A 202 13.49 7.88 8.83
N GLU A 203 12.49 7.30 9.54
CA GLU A 203 12.22 7.53 10.95
C GLU A 203 11.83 6.25 11.68
N LEU A 204 12.13 6.17 12.99
CA LEU A 204 11.78 5.05 13.85
C LEU A 204 10.39 5.24 14.46
N TYR A 205 9.54 4.21 14.35
CA TYR A 205 8.18 4.20 14.89
C TYR A 205 8.09 3.22 16.05
N ILE A 206 7.89 3.75 17.25
CA ILE A 206 7.86 2.98 18.50
C ILE A 206 6.41 2.78 18.95
N GLU A 207 6.07 1.55 19.34
CA GLU A 207 4.81 1.24 20.00
C GLU A 207 4.87 1.72 21.46
N PRO A 208 3.93 2.58 21.90
CA PRO A 208 4.06 3.28 23.19
C PRO A 208 4.07 2.37 24.43
N HIS A 209 3.33 1.24 24.41
CA HIS A 209 3.21 0.33 25.55
C HIS A 209 4.46 -0.57 25.69
N THR A 210 4.89 -1.21 24.60
CA THR A 210 6.00 -2.15 24.61
C THR A 210 7.38 -1.50 24.47
N LYS A 211 7.43 -0.23 24.02
CA LYS A 211 8.68 0.50 23.65
C LYS A 211 9.46 -0.18 22.51
N LYS A 212 8.81 -1.04 21.73
CA LYS A 212 9.42 -1.75 20.61
C LYS A 212 9.12 -1.07 19.28
N ALA A 213 10.05 -1.24 18.32
CA ALA A 213 9.84 -0.78 16.96
C ALA A 213 8.67 -1.54 16.31
N ILE A 214 7.74 -0.80 15.67
CA ILE A 214 6.59 -1.39 14.98
C ILE A 214 7.02 -1.99 13.65
N LEU A 215 7.72 -1.20 12.82
CA LEU A 215 8.24 -1.68 11.53
C LEU A 215 9.44 -2.59 11.75
N PHE A 216 9.55 -3.62 10.92
CA PHE A 216 10.67 -4.55 11.02
C PHE A 216 11.37 -4.70 9.67
N ASN A 217 12.61 -4.19 9.57
CA ASN A 217 13.45 -4.28 8.38
C ASN A 217 14.95 -4.23 8.74
N PRO A 218 15.84 -4.64 7.81
CA PRO A 218 17.29 -4.62 8.04
C PRO A 218 17.90 -3.23 8.20
N GLN A 219 17.18 -2.16 7.85
CA GLN A 219 17.64 -0.77 7.91
C GLN A 219 17.27 -0.11 9.26
N GLY A 220 17.49 -0.78 10.38
CA GLY A 220 17.26 -0.25 11.73
C GLY A 220 15.79 -0.06 12.07
N HIS A 221 14.89 -0.82 11.47
CA HIS A 221 13.43 -0.77 11.72
C HIS A 221 12.77 0.59 11.42
N GLN A 222 13.41 1.40 10.59
CA GLN A 222 12.94 2.72 10.20
C GLN A 222 11.98 2.64 9.01
N GLY A 223 11.19 3.72 8.82
CA GLY A 223 10.24 3.86 7.72
C GLY A 223 10.12 5.30 7.21
N GLY A 224 9.68 5.46 5.95
CA GLY A 224 9.43 6.78 5.37
C GLY A 224 8.08 7.34 5.79
N LYS A 225 8.03 8.64 6.07
CA LYS A 225 6.81 9.39 6.38
C LYS A 225 5.98 9.66 5.15
N SER A 226 4.67 9.53 5.28
CA SER A 226 3.66 9.99 4.32
C SER A 226 2.40 10.47 5.05
N GLY A 227 1.59 11.30 4.41
CA GLY A 227 0.39 11.88 5.02
C GLY A 227 0.55 13.38 5.32
N ASP A 228 -0.35 13.91 6.14
CA ASP A 228 -0.49 15.36 6.34
C ASP A 228 0.78 16.03 6.85
N TRP A 229 1.60 15.38 7.66
CA TRP A 229 2.85 15.91 8.24
C TRP A 229 3.99 16.17 7.24
N ILE A 230 3.91 15.64 6.00
CA ILE A 230 4.92 15.96 4.97
C ILE A 230 4.46 17.02 3.98
N LYS A 231 3.26 17.56 4.14
CA LYS A 231 2.64 18.51 3.19
C LYS A 231 3.47 19.76 2.95
N ALA A 232 3.93 20.41 4.03
CA ALA A 232 4.74 21.62 3.92
C ALA A 232 6.04 21.36 3.15
N ILE A 233 6.72 20.24 3.47
CA ILE A 233 7.94 19.81 2.78
C ILE A 233 7.67 19.55 1.29
N ALA A 234 6.56 18.86 0.99
CA ALA A 234 6.20 18.56 -0.40
C ALA A 234 5.99 19.83 -1.21
N LEU A 235 5.26 20.82 -0.68
CA LEU A 235 5.00 22.10 -1.35
C LEU A 235 6.29 22.88 -1.59
N GLU A 236 7.18 22.96 -0.59
CA GLU A 236 8.48 23.59 -0.70
C GLU A 236 9.33 22.94 -1.78
N LYS A 237 9.47 21.61 -1.75
CA LYS A 237 10.28 20.86 -2.72
C LYS A 237 9.72 20.91 -4.14
N ILE A 238 8.41 20.95 -4.34
CA ILE A 238 7.81 21.16 -5.67
C ILE A 238 8.09 22.56 -6.18
N LYS A 239 8.05 23.57 -5.32
CA LYS A 239 8.40 24.95 -5.68
C LYS A 239 9.87 25.06 -6.08
N GLU A 240 10.81 24.52 -5.29
CA GLU A 240 12.24 24.46 -5.63
C GLU A 240 12.48 23.81 -7.01
N ILE A 241 11.79 22.69 -7.29
CA ILE A 241 11.89 22.03 -8.61
C ILE A 241 11.37 22.96 -9.69
N ARG A 242 10.19 23.54 -9.52
CA ARG A 242 9.58 24.42 -10.53
C ARG A 242 10.45 25.63 -10.85
N GLU A 243 11.05 26.25 -9.82
CA GLU A 243 11.99 27.37 -9.98
C GLU A 243 13.25 26.99 -10.75
N ALA A 244 13.73 25.75 -10.56
CA ALA A 244 14.92 25.24 -11.25
C ALA A 244 14.66 24.89 -12.72
N ILE A 245 13.55 24.15 -13.02
CA ILE A 245 13.36 23.58 -14.37
C ILE A 245 12.42 24.40 -15.29
N GLY A 246 11.91 25.53 -14.81
CA GLY A 246 11.01 26.40 -15.60
C GLY A 246 9.58 25.89 -15.71
N SER A 247 8.71 26.63 -16.43
CA SER A 247 7.25 26.39 -16.52
C SER A 247 6.87 25.25 -17.46
N GLU A 248 7.66 24.98 -18.48
CA GLU A 248 7.29 24.09 -19.59
C GLU A 248 7.41 22.60 -19.26
N ILE A 249 8.26 22.25 -18.30
CA ILE A 249 8.54 20.86 -17.97
C ILE A 249 7.44 20.30 -17.05
N PRO A 250 6.82 19.14 -17.39
CA PRO A 250 5.80 18.52 -16.57
C PRO A 250 6.28 18.10 -15.19
N ILE A 251 5.51 18.44 -14.15
CA ILE A 251 5.70 17.95 -12.77
C ILE A 251 4.47 17.18 -12.29
N ILE A 252 4.66 15.94 -11.86
CA ILE A 252 3.68 15.21 -11.07
C ILE A 252 4.04 15.42 -9.59
N GLY A 253 3.27 16.30 -8.91
CA GLY A 253 3.51 16.67 -7.51
C GLY A 253 2.65 15.86 -6.55
N MET A 254 3.24 15.38 -5.45
CA MET A 254 2.53 14.62 -4.41
C MET A 254 3.18 14.76 -3.04
N GLY A 255 2.36 14.58 -2.00
CA GLY A 255 2.80 14.58 -0.59
C GLY A 255 1.78 15.27 0.31
N GLY A 256 1.05 14.50 1.13
CA GLY A 256 0.10 15.00 2.12
C GLY A 256 -1.20 15.60 1.55
N VAL A 257 -1.53 15.38 0.29
CA VAL A 257 -2.78 15.88 -0.32
C VAL A 257 -3.96 15.10 0.23
N SER A 258 -4.91 15.80 0.87
CA SER A 258 -6.07 15.20 1.52
C SER A 258 -7.40 15.91 1.23
N CYS A 259 -7.37 17.13 0.69
CA CYS A 259 -8.55 17.95 0.40
C CYS A 259 -8.32 18.87 -0.81
N ALA A 260 -9.35 19.59 -1.23
CA ALA A 260 -9.30 20.50 -2.38
C ALA A 260 -8.25 21.62 -2.22
N SER A 261 -8.18 22.23 -1.03
CA SER A 261 -7.16 23.23 -0.72
C SER A 261 -5.73 22.73 -0.92
N ASP A 262 -5.47 21.45 -0.63
CA ASP A 262 -4.16 20.85 -0.84
C ASP A 262 -3.84 20.66 -2.33
N VAL A 263 -4.85 20.28 -3.13
CA VAL A 263 -4.71 20.18 -4.60
C VAL A 263 -4.33 21.54 -5.17
N ILE A 264 -5.06 22.60 -4.80
CA ILE A 264 -4.79 23.98 -5.25
C ILE A 264 -3.37 24.43 -4.84
N LYS A 265 -2.98 24.19 -3.58
CA LYS A 265 -1.62 24.52 -3.10
C LYS A 265 -0.53 23.80 -3.88
N MET A 266 -0.76 22.53 -4.21
CA MET A 266 0.19 21.73 -4.98
C MET A 266 0.33 22.24 -6.43
N GLN A 267 -0.79 22.62 -7.07
CA GLN A 267 -0.78 23.27 -8.38
C GLN A 267 -0.06 24.63 -8.34
N ASN A 268 -0.35 25.47 -7.33
CA ASN A 268 0.30 26.76 -7.14
C ASN A 268 1.80 26.64 -6.86
N ALA A 269 2.24 25.53 -6.24
CA ALA A 269 3.66 25.22 -6.08
C ALA A 269 4.33 24.80 -7.39
N GLY A 270 3.55 24.52 -8.44
CA GLY A 270 4.07 24.23 -9.79
C GLY A 270 3.76 22.83 -10.31
N ALA A 271 2.97 22.01 -9.64
CA ALA A 271 2.58 20.69 -10.15
C ALA A 271 1.54 20.79 -11.27
N ASN A 272 1.79 20.12 -12.41
CA ASN A 272 0.82 20.00 -13.50
C ASN A 272 -0.23 18.91 -13.22
N VAL A 273 0.16 17.87 -12.49
CA VAL A 273 -0.70 16.75 -12.08
C VAL A 273 -0.49 16.50 -10.59
N VAL A 274 -1.57 16.32 -9.83
CA VAL A 274 -1.50 16.13 -8.38
C VAL A 274 -1.73 14.67 -8.01
N GLY A 275 -0.76 14.10 -7.28
CA GLY A 275 -0.76 12.71 -6.85
C GLY A 275 -1.46 12.51 -5.50
N ILE A 276 -2.45 11.62 -5.47
CA ILE A 276 -3.20 11.22 -4.28
C ILE A 276 -2.60 9.92 -3.75
N GLY A 277 -2.24 9.90 -2.47
CA GLY A 277 -1.54 8.79 -1.84
C GLY A 277 -2.22 8.27 -0.57
N SER A 278 -1.55 8.45 0.56
CA SER A 278 -1.91 7.88 1.86
C SER A 278 -3.31 8.24 2.37
N VAL A 279 -3.90 9.34 1.94
CA VAL A 279 -5.29 9.71 2.28
C VAL A 279 -6.29 8.61 1.90
N LEU A 280 -6.01 7.81 0.87
CA LEU A 280 -6.89 6.71 0.45
C LEU A 280 -7.01 5.58 1.48
N ALA A 281 -6.11 5.51 2.45
CA ALA A 281 -6.27 4.63 3.62
C ALA A 281 -7.42 5.08 4.52
N ARG A 282 -7.77 6.38 4.52
CA ARG A 282 -8.85 6.98 5.32
C ARG A 282 -10.19 7.01 4.58
N VAL A 283 -10.22 6.69 3.30
CA VAL A 283 -11.45 6.65 2.48
C VAL A 283 -11.90 5.20 2.33
N LYS A 284 -13.12 4.90 2.76
CA LYS A 284 -13.72 3.57 2.57
C LYS A 284 -13.74 3.20 1.09
N MET A 285 -13.56 1.93 0.77
CA MET A 285 -13.42 1.48 -0.62
C MET A 285 -14.65 1.83 -1.47
N GLU A 286 -15.84 1.73 -0.92
CA GLU A 286 -17.11 2.10 -1.53
C GLU A 286 -17.24 3.59 -1.81
N ASP A 287 -16.61 4.43 -1.00
CA ASP A 287 -16.66 5.89 -1.11
C ASP A 287 -15.57 6.47 -2.03
N ARG A 288 -14.58 5.69 -2.47
CA ARG A 288 -13.45 6.20 -3.26
C ARG A 288 -13.88 6.88 -4.56
N LYS A 289 -14.84 6.31 -5.28
CA LYS A 289 -15.40 6.94 -6.49
C LYS A 289 -16.00 8.31 -6.16
N ARG A 290 -16.80 8.39 -5.10
CA ARG A 290 -17.42 9.64 -4.63
C ARG A 290 -16.37 10.64 -4.15
N PHE A 291 -15.33 10.17 -3.47
CA PHE A 291 -14.24 11.01 -2.97
C PHE A 291 -13.53 11.74 -4.11
N PHE A 292 -13.10 11.04 -5.17
CA PHE A 292 -12.39 11.68 -6.29
C PHE A 292 -13.30 12.65 -7.07
N ARG A 293 -14.57 12.30 -7.29
CA ARG A 293 -15.51 13.19 -7.90
C ARG A 293 -15.68 14.47 -7.08
N LEU A 294 -15.98 14.34 -5.79
CA LEU A 294 -16.12 15.49 -4.89
C LEU A 294 -14.83 16.31 -4.81
N LEU A 295 -13.65 15.67 -4.72
CA LEU A 295 -12.39 16.35 -4.67
C LEU A 295 -12.17 17.27 -5.88
N LYS A 296 -12.53 16.81 -7.08
CA LYS A 296 -12.47 17.61 -8.30
C LYS A 296 -13.49 18.75 -8.28
N GLU A 297 -14.74 18.46 -7.95
CA GLU A 297 -15.82 19.47 -7.82
C GLU A 297 -15.48 20.52 -6.77
N ASP A 298 -14.88 20.13 -5.64
CA ASP A 298 -14.48 21.01 -4.55
C ASP A 298 -13.37 21.98 -4.99
N VAL A 299 -12.40 21.54 -5.78
CA VAL A 299 -11.36 22.41 -6.35
C VAL A 299 -11.98 23.46 -7.30
N GLU A 300 -12.94 23.03 -8.14
CA GLU A 300 -13.59 23.90 -9.12
C GLU A 300 -14.54 24.92 -8.43
N ASN A 301 -15.17 24.56 -7.32
CA ASN A 301 -16.21 25.35 -6.65
C ASN A 301 -15.78 26.00 -5.33
N GLY A 302 -14.54 25.81 -4.88
CA GLY A 302 -14.05 26.34 -3.59
C GLY A 302 -14.73 25.72 -2.37
N SER A 303 -15.13 24.43 -2.44
CA SER A 303 -15.75 23.69 -1.33
C SER A 303 -14.80 22.61 -0.76
N ASP A 304 -15.25 21.87 0.26
CA ASP A 304 -14.45 20.80 0.90
C ASP A 304 -15.31 19.61 1.34
N LYS A 305 -16.19 19.16 0.46
CA LYS A 305 -17.14 18.04 0.71
C LYS A 305 -16.42 16.68 0.73
N ALA A 306 -15.36 16.54 -0.06
CA ALA A 306 -14.56 15.32 -0.11
C ALA A 306 -13.94 14.98 1.25
N ALA A 307 -13.49 15.98 2.01
CA ALA A 307 -12.91 15.81 3.34
C ALA A 307 -13.87 15.17 4.35
N ASN A 308 -15.19 15.32 4.17
CA ASN A 308 -16.19 14.69 5.02
C ASN A 308 -16.26 13.16 4.89
N LEU A 309 -15.66 12.60 3.84
CA LEU A 309 -15.57 11.14 3.64
C LEU A 309 -14.36 10.51 4.34
N LEU A 310 -13.46 11.33 4.91
CA LEU A 310 -12.27 10.85 5.58
C LEU A 310 -12.60 10.30 6.97
N ASN A 311 -12.14 9.08 7.24
CA ASN A 311 -12.19 8.57 8.60
C ASN A 311 -11.34 9.46 9.53
N LYS A 312 -11.94 9.85 10.66
CA LYS A 312 -11.35 10.74 11.68
C LYS A 312 -10.70 9.96 12.82
N GLU A 313 -10.79 8.63 12.80
CA GLU A 313 -10.19 7.77 13.81
C GLU A 313 -8.90 7.14 13.30
N ARG A 314 -7.99 6.84 14.20
CA ARG A 314 -6.75 6.12 13.92
C ARG A 314 -7.05 4.65 13.63
N LEU A 315 -6.66 4.19 12.42
CA LEU A 315 -7.03 2.86 11.90
C LEU A 315 -6.08 1.72 12.33
N ALA A 316 -4.85 2.05 12.71
CA ALA A 316 -3.77 1.08 12.89
C ALA A 316 -3.10 1.19 14.27
N GLN A 317 -3.91 1.30 15.34
CA GLN A 317 -3.42 1.32 16.72
C GLN A 317 -3.43 -0.07 17.33
N TYR A 318 -2.31 -0.46 17.95
CA TYR A 318 -2.25 -1.67 18.78
C TYR A 318 -2.87 -1.43 20.15
N LYS A 319 -3.59 -2.45 20.64
CA LYS A 319 -4.13 -2.49 22.00
C LYS A 319 -3.64 -3.77 22.67
N PRO A 320 -3.15 -3.71 23.93
CA PRO A 320 -2.77 -4.90 24.67
C PRO A 320 -3.99 -5.65 25.20
N TYR A 321 -3.93 -6.98 25.15
CA TYR A 321 -4.93 -7.89 25.72
C TYR A 321 -4.20 -8.96 26.50
N LYS A 322 -4.58 -9.18 27.78
CA LYS A 322 -3.98 -10.19 28.65
C LYS A 322 -4.43 -11.58 28.26
N ILE A 323 -3.51 -12.51 28.15
CA ILE A 323 -3.78 -13.93 27.90
C ILE A 323 -4.29 -14.54 29.22
N THR A 324 -5.54 -15.01 29.20
CA THR A 324 -6.19 -15.63 30.37
C THR A 324 -6.07 -17.15 30.37
N LYS A 325 -6.05 -17.78 29.17
CA LYS A 325 -5.94 -19.22 29.04
C LYS A 325 -5.34 -19.63 27.71
N ILE A 326 -4.54 -20.68 27.73
CA ILE A 326 -3.99 -21.34 26.55
C ILE A 326 -4.46 -22.79 26.55
N ILE A 327 -5.03 -23.25 25.42
CA ILE A 327 -5.52 -24.61 25.25
C ILE A 327 -4.83 -25.21 24.05
N ASP A 328 -3.89 -26.13 24.27
CA ASP A 328 -3.23 -26.89 23.21
C ASP A 328 -4.11 -28.08 22.82
N LYS A 329 -4.68 -28.06 21.63
CA LYS A 329 -5.46 -29.15 21.07
C LYS A 329 -4.54 -30.23 20.49
N THR A 330 -3.48 -29.80 19.80
CA THR A 330 -2.39 -30.64 19.28
C THR A 330 -1.07 -29.86 19.34
N GLU A 331 0.05 -30.48 18.98
CA GLU A 331 1.34 -29.77 18.87
C GLU A 331 1.34 -28.59 17.89
N THR A 332 0.37 -28.56 16.97
CA THR A 332 0.28 -27.54 15.94
C THR A 332 -0.99 -26.70 15.98
N LEU A 333 -1.93 -27.01 16.91
CA LEU A 333 -3.21 -26.34 17.02
C LEU A 333 -3.47 -25.87 18.44
N ARG A 334 -3.61 -24.56 18.63
CA ARG A 334 -3.75 -23.86 19.92
C ARG A 334 -4.93 -22.92 19.88
N ILE A 335 -5.64 -22.80 21.00
CA ILE A 335 -6.60 -21.73 21.26
C ILE A 335 -6.00 -20.80 22.31
N ILE A 336 -5.95 -19.50 22.01
CA ILE A 336 -5.57 -18.45 22.96
C ILE A 336 -6.83 -17.70 23.36
N GLN A 337 -7.09 -17.63 24.66
CA GLN A 337 -8.18 -16.85 25.25
C GLN A 337 -7.62 -15.60 25.90
N LEU A 338 -8.29 -14.48 25.68
CA LEU A 338 -7.88 -13.16 26.16
C LEU A 338 -8.94 -12.54 27.05
N GLU A 339 -8.50 -11.64 27.92
CA GLU A 339 -9.37 -10.77 28.70
C GLU A 339 -10.04 -9.72 27.79
N GLY A 340 -11.31 -9.41 28.08
CA GLY A 340 -12.03 -8.37 27.33
C GLY A 340 -12.83 -8.88 26.14
N LYS A 341 -13.14 -7.97 25.24
CA LYS A 341 -13.91 -8.24 24.00
C LYS A 341 -13.52 -7.25 22.90
N ILE A 342 -13.75 -7.64 21.65
CA ILE A 342 -13.57 -6.80 20.47
C ILE A 342 -14.91 -6.70 19.76
N ASP A 343 -15.37 -5.50 19.46
CA ASP A 343 -16.58 -5.32 18.63
C ASP A 343 -16.25 -5.62 17.17
N TYR A 344 -16.91 -6.62 16.58
CA TYR A 344 -16.68 -7.07 15.22
C TYR A 344 -17.93 -7.71 14.59
N GLN A 345 -17.95 -7.72 13.28
CA GLN A 345 -18.98 -8.37 12.47
C GLN A 345 -18.46 -9.68 11.86
N ALA A 346 -19.39 -10.57 11.48
CA ALA A 346 -19.02 -11.85 10.86
C ALA A 346 -18.11 -11.66 9.64
N SER A 347 -17.07 -12.47 9.52
CA SER A 347 -15.97 -12.45 8.56
C SER A 347 -14.91 -11.35 8.73
N GLN A 348 -15.05 -10.46 9.67
CA GLN A 348 -13.98 -9.53 10.02
C GLN A 348 -12.84 -10.22 10.79
N TYR A 349 -11.67 -9.60 10.77
CA TYR A 349 -10.44 -10.13 11.37
C TYR A 349 -9.61 -9.02 12.02
N VAL A 350 -8.65 -9.42 12.83
CA VAL A 350 -7.66 -8.54 13.46
C VAL A 350 -6.24 -9.00 13.11
N PHE A 351 -5.25 -8.13 13.31
CA PHE A 351 -3.85 -8.55 13.30
C PHE A 351 -3.39 -8.79 14.74
N LEU A 352 -2.78 -9.94 14.95
CA LEU A 352 -2.03 -10.26 16.16
C LEU A 352 -0.56 -9.95 15.92
N TRP A 353 -0.01 -9.06 16.74
CA TRP A 353 1.38 -8.62 16.63
C TRP A 353 2.21 -9.14 17.81
N VAL A 354 3.36 -9.71 17.49
CA VAL A 354 4.39 -10.10 18.44
C VAL A 354 5.60 -9.20 18.19
N PRO A 355 6.01 -8.36 19.17
CA PRO A 355 7.15 -7.48 19.05
C PRO A 355 8.41 -8.21 18.58
N ASP A 356 9.25 -7.57 17.77
CA ASP A 356 10.48 -8.09 17.17
C ASP A 356 10.27 -9.30 16.22
N VAL A 357 9.03 -9.81 16.11
CA VAL A 357 8.68 -10.96 15.27
C VAL A 357 7.82 -10.57 14.07
N GLY A 358 6.76 -9.79 14.27
CA GLY A 358 5.85 -9.36 13.23
C GLY A 358 4.39 -9.66 13.54
N GLU A 359 3.52 -9.53 12.53
CA GLU A 359 2.08 -9.74 12.70
C GLU A 359 1.49 -10.63 11.61
N LYS A 360 0.31 -11.19 11.90
CA LYS A 360 -0.53 -11.91 10.95
C LYS A 360 -2.01 -11.66 11.23
N PRO A 361 -2.86 -11.76 10.19
CA PRO A 361 -4.31 -11.67 10.36
C PRO A 361 -4.88 -12.96 10.96
N PHE A 362 -5.81 -12.79 11.91
CA PHE A 362 -6.55 -13.89 12.50
C PHE A 362 -8.05 -13.54 12.65
N ALA A 363 -8.90 -14.50 12.37
CA ALA A 363 -10.32 -14.41 12.66
C ALA A 363 -10.55 -14.46 14.17
N ILE A 364 -11.54 -13.69 14.65
CA ILE A 364 -12.01 -13.77 16.01
C ILE A 364 -12.93 -14.98 16.13
N ALA A 365 -12.54 -15.97 16.91
CA ALA A 365 -13.28 -17.23 17.05
C ALA A 365 -14.45 -17.15 18.03
N SER A 366 -14.31 -16.34 19.09
CA SER A 366 -15.34 -16.07 20.09
C SER A 366 -15.04 -14.76 20.80
N ASN A 367 -16.08 -14.12 21.37
CA ASN A 367 -15.96 -12.99 22.30
C ASN A 367 -16.36 -13.37 23.73
N LYS A 368 -16.68 -14.65 23.98
CA LYS A 368 -17.13 -15.15 25.29
C LYS A 368 -16.51 -16.53 25.53
N PRO A 369 -15.24 -16.58 25.98
CA PRO A 369 -14.21 -15.53 26.06
C PRO A 369 -13.70 -15.11 24.71
N LEU A 370 -13.02 -13.94 24.63
CA LEU A 370 -12.33 -13.50 23.42
C LEU A 370 -11.25 -14.53 23.07
N SER A 371 -11.37 -15.14 21.88
CA SER A 371 -10.54 -16.31 21.55
C SER A 371 -10.06 -16.29 20.11
N PHE A 372 -8.85 -16.82 19.92
CA PHE A 372 -8.21 -17.01 18.62
C PHE A 372 -7.75 -18.46 18.45
N VAL A 373 -7.96 -19.01 17.25
CA VAL A 373 -7.47 -20.33 16.85
C VAL A 373 -6.18 -20.15 16.07
N ILE A 374 -5.09 -20.65 16.61
CA ILE A 374 -3.76 -20.52 16.02
C ILE A 374 -3.29 -21.88 15.51
N ARG A 375 -3.01 -21.97 14.20
CA ARG A 375 -2.32 -23.13 13.64
C ARG A 375 -0.86 -22.78 13.42
N LYS A 376 0.05 -23.52 14.04
CA LYS A 376 1.49 -23.43 13.87
C LYS A 376 1.85 -23.86 12.45
N LYS A 377 2.40 -22.95 11.65
CA LYS A 377 2.85 -23.25 10.29
C LYS A 377 4.29 -23.74 10.31
N PRO A 378 4.71 -24.60 9.35
CA PRO A 378 6.12 -24.94 9.21
C PRO A 378 6.98 -23.68 9.16
N TYR A 379 8.09 -23.72 9.88
CA TYR A 379 9.05 -22.62 9.90
C TYR A 379 10.02 -22.74 8.74
N ASP A 380 10.05 -21.71 7.90
CA ASP A 380 11.02 -21.58 6.82
C ASP A 380 11.79 -20.26 7.01
N LYS A 381 13.04 -20.37 7.48
CA LYS A 381 13.92 -19.22 7.73
C LYS A 381 14.24 -18.47 6.45
N LYS A 382 14.41 -19.15 5.30
CA LYS A 382 14.75 -18.52 4.02
C LYS A 382 13.60 -17.66 3.48
N GLN A 383 12.36 -18.13 3.68
CA GLN A 383 11.16 -17.43 3.21
C GLN A 383 10.44 -16.62 4.30
N ASN A 384 11.00 -16.52 5.50
CA ASN A 384 10.36 -15.88 6.68
C ASN A 384 8.94 -16.37 6.97
N LYS A 385 8.62 -17.61 6.58
CA LYS A 385 7.31 -18.23 6.81
C LYS A 385 7.21 -18.89 8.18
N GLY A 386 6.03 -18.91 8.77
CA GLY A 386 5.75 -19.56 10.04
C GLY A 386 6.19 -18.82 11.31
N LEU A 387 7.03 -17.79 11.20
CA LEU A 387 7.67 -17.13 12.34
C LEU A 387 6.67 -16.61 13.39
N VAL A 388 5.64 -15.86 12.96
CA VAL A 388 4.62 -15.29 13.89
C VAL A 388 3.84 -16.40 14.59
N THR A 389 3.43 -17.47 13.88
CA THR A 389 2.68 -18.56 14.49
C THR A 389 3.53 -19.35 15.49
N HIS A 390 4.84 -19.50 15.25
CA HIS A 390 5.76 -20.07 16.23
C HIS A 390 5.90 -19.18 17.47
N ALA A 391 6.03 -17.87 17.29
CA ALA A 391 6.12 -16.93 18.41
C ALA A 391 4.83 -16.92 19.25
N LEU A 392 3.64 -17.01 18.62
CA LEU A 392 2.38 -17.15 19.32
C LEU A 392 2.28 -18.45 20.15
N PHE A 393 2.96 -19.52 19.72
CA PHE A 393 3.07 -20.77 20.50
C PHE A 393 4.05 -20.69 21.68
N ASN A 394 4.93 -19.69 21.73
CA ASN A 394 5.83 -19.45 22.83
C ASN A 394 5.23 -18.55 23.92
N LEU A 395 4.06 -17.93 23.66
CA LEU A 395 3.37 -17.11 24.65
C LEU A 395 2.80 -17.96 25.79
N LYS A 396 2.72 -17.34 26.97
CA LYS A 396 2.23 -17.96 28.21
C LYS A 396 1.02 -17.17 28.74
N GLU A 397 0.22 -17.83 29.56
CA GLU A 397 -0.86 -17.21 30.34
C GLU A 397 -0.29 -16.07 31.22
N GLY A 398 -1.04 -15.00 31.36
CA GLY A 398 -0.63 -13.78 32.04
C GLY A 398 0.16 -12.78 31.19
N GLN A 399 0.73 -13.18 30.06
CA GLN A 399 1.38 -12.26 29.11
C GLN A 399 0.35 -11.47 28.31
N GLU A 400 0.80 -10.40 27.65
CA GLU A 400 -0.02 -9.58 26.79
C GLU A 400 0.22 -9.88 25.31
N LEU A 401 -0.86 -9.87 24.53
CA LEU A 401 -0.86 -9.96 23.08
C LEU A 401 -1.39 -8.65 22.50
N LEU A 402 -0.65 -8.04 21.60
CA LEU A 402 -1.05 -6.79 20.98
C LEU A 402 -1.88 -7.04 19.73
N ILE A 403 -3.02 -6.34 19.65
CA ILE A 403 -4.02 -6.52 18.61
C ILE A 403 -4.33 -5.19 17.96
N ARG A 404 -4.37 -5.14 16.66
CA ARG A 404 -4.88 -4.00 15.88
C ARG A 404 -5.99 -4.41 14.93
N GLY A 405 -6.89 -3.52 14.67
CA GLY A 405 -8.09 -3.74 13.85
C GLY A 405 -9.34 -3.38 14.62
N VAL A 406 -10.45 -3.60 14.05
CA VAL A 406 -10.96 -4.68 13.17
C VAL A 406 -10.83 -4.32 11.69
N TYR A 407 -10.62 -5.31 10.81
CA TYR A 407 -10.48 -5.15 9.37
C TYR A 407 -11.43 -6.09 8.60
N GLY A 408 -11.62 -5.79 7.32
CA GLY A 408 -12.47 -6.57 6.43
C GLY A 408 -13.92 -6.07 6.43
N LYS A 409 -14.69 -6.64 5.52
CA LYS A 409 -16.12 -6.37 5.41
C LYS A 409 -16.91 -7.43 6.14
N GLU A 410 -18.11 -7.07 6.57
CA GLU A 410 -19.07 -8.04 7.03
C GLU A 410 -19.44 -9.04 5.93
N ALA A 411 -19.73 -10.28 6.31
CA ALA A 411 -20.21 -11.28 5.36
C ALA A 411 -21.52 -10.80 4.69
N PRO A 412 -21.63 -10.95 3.36
CA PRO A 412 -22.80 -10.49 2.64
C PRO A 412 -24.06 -11.26 3.08
N ILE A 413 -25.20 -10.58 3.01
CA ILE A 413 -26.52 -11.22 3.23
C ILE A 413 -26.82 -12.10 2.03
N LEU A 414 -27.11 -13.38 2.26
CA LEU A 414 -27.50 -14.32 1.24
C LEU A 414 -29.02 -14.22 0.99
N LYS A 415 -29.42 -14.21 -0.28
CA LYS A 415 -30.85 -14.19 -0.66
C LYS A 415 -31.54 -15.53 -0.39
N ASN A 416 -30.80 -16.64 -0.51
CA ASN A 416 -31.34 -18.00 -0.35
C ASN A 416 -31.66 -18.32 1.10
N LYS A 417 -32.69 -19.15 1.34
CA LYS A 417 -33.12 -19.60 2.66
C LYS A 417 -32.11 -20.57 3.30
N ASN A 418 -31.41 -21.37 2.48
CA ASN A 418 -30.46 -22.35 2.95
C ASN A 418 -29.01 -21.86 2.76
N ALA A 419 -28.16 -22.07 3.74
CA ALA A 419 -26.72 -21.77 3.71
C ALA A 419 -25.92 -23.03 4.03
N VAL A 420 -24.93 -23.33 3.20
CA VAL A 420 -23.98 -24.41 3.42
C VAL A 420 -22.60 -23.80 3.65
N LEU A 421 -21.99 -24.09 4.79
CA LEU A 421 -20.64 -23.67 5.15
C LEU A 421 -19.71 -24.87 5.07
N VAL A 422 -18.68 -24.78 4.22
CA VAL A 422 -17.65 -25.82 4.09
C VAL A 422 -16.33 -25.23 4.58
N VAL A 423 -15.79 -25.76 5.67
CA VAL A 423 -14.59 -25.22 6.31
C VAL A 423 -13.59 -26.30 6.65
N GLY A 424 -12.29 -25.95 6.62
CA GLY A 424 -11.20 -26.89 6.94
C GLY A 424 -10.27 -26.33 8.04
N GLY A 425 -9.86 -27.19 8.95
CA GLY A 425 -8.89 -26.88 10.01
C GLY A 425 -9.19 -25.58 10.78
N SER A 426 -8.22 -24.69 10.92
CA SER A 426 -8.37 -23.44 11.65
C SER A 426 -9.35 -22.42 11.03
N GLY A 427 -9.85 -22.65 9.79
CA GLY A 427 -10.92 -21.85 9.18
C GLY A 427 -12.23 -21.86 9.98
N ILE A 428 -12.43 -22.86 10.84
CA ILE A 428 -13.56 -22.98 11.77
C ILE A 428 -13.71 -21.73 12.66
N ALA A 429 -12.64 -20.96 12.90
CA ALA A 429 -12.67 -19.74 13.70
C ALA A 429 -13.66 -18.68 13.18
N LEU A 430 -13.97 -18.65 11.88
CA LEU A 430 -14.95 -17.75 11.28
C LEU A 430 -16.41 -18.18 11.51
N VAL A 431 -16.62 -19.48 11.75
CA VAL A 431 -17.95 -20.09 11.69
C VAL A 431 -18.89 -19.63 12.80
N PRO A 432 -18.49 -19.52 14.08
CA PRO A 432 -19.44 -19.14 15.15
C PRO A 432 -20.13 -17.80 14.90
N ALA A 433 -19.38 -16.77 14.48
CA ALA A 433 -19.94 -15.46 14.19
C ALA A 433 -20.84 -15.49 12.94
N LEU A 434 -20.44 -16.26 11.92
CA LEU A 434 -21.20 -16.40 10.68
C LEU A 434 -22.50 -17.18 10.88
N VAL A 435 -22.46 -18.28 11.63
CA VAL A 435 -23.65 -19.06 12.00
C VAL A 435 -24.64 -18.18 12.80
N LYS A 436 -24.15 -17.45 13.79
CA LYS A 436 -24.99 -16.52 14.56
C LYS A 436 -25.68 -15.50 13.66
N LYS A 437 -24.96 -14.89 12.73
CA LYS A 437 -25.51 -13.92 11.75
C LYS A 437 -26.58 -14.59 10.88
N LEU A 438 -26.25 -15.71 10.24
CA LEU A 438 -27.17 -16.42 9.35
C LEU A 438 -28.43 -16.90 10.07
N HIS A 439 -28.30 -17.33 11.34
CA HIS A 439 -29.45 -17.71 12.18
C HIS A 439 -30.35 -16.50 12.44
N GLN A 440 -29.78 -15.34 12.76
CA GLN A 440 -30.54 -14.09 12.95
C GLN A 440 -31.27 -13.64 11.65
N GLU A 441 -30.75 -14.01 10.49
CA GLU A 441 -31.38 -13.80 9.18
C GLU A 441 -32.41 -14.90 8.82
N GLY A 442 -32.71 -15.81 9.73
CA GLY A 442 -33.70 -16.89 9.53
C GLY A 442 -33.26 -17.96 8.52
N LYS A 443 -31.97 -18.20 8.35
CA LYS A 443 -31.41 -19.19 7.42
C LYS A 443 -31.39 -20.59 8.05
N ASN A 444 -31.59 -21.62 7.19
CA ASN A 444 -31.24 -23.00 7.51
C ASN A 444 -29.76 -23.19 7.23
N ILE A 445 -29.00 -23.68 8.22
CA ILE A 445 -27.54 -23.72 8.15
C ILE A 445 -27.05 -25.15 8.27
N VAL A 446 -26.19 -25.55 7.36
CA VAL A 446 -25.43 -26.82 7.44
C VAL A 446 -23.94 -26.48 7.41
N VAL A 447 -23.17 -27.06 8.33
CA VAL A 447 -21.72 -26.86 8.41
C VAL A 447 -21.01 -28.18 8.16
N TYR A 448 -20.17 -28.22 7.13
CA TYR A 448 -19.24 -29.34 6.89
C TYR A 448 -17.87 -28.90 7.39
N TYR A 449 -17.36 -29.56 8.42
CA TYR A 449 -16.07 -29.28 9.01
C TYR A 449 -15.07 -30.40 8.77
N GLY A 450 -14.04 -30.14 7.96
CA GLY A 450 -12.95 -31.08 7.68
C GLY A 450 -11.74 -30.83 8.58
N VAL A 451 -11.28 -31.87 9.24
CA VAL A 451 -10.05 -31.91 10.06
C VAL A 451 -9.17 -33.06 9.61
N LYS A 452 -7.89 -33.05 9.99
CA LYS A 452 -6.97 -34.16 9.73
C LYS A 452 -7.22 -35.31 10.69
N ASP A 453 -7.41 -34.99 11.97
CA ASP A 453 -7.59 -35.93 13.06
C ASP A 453 -8.71 -35.46 13.99
N GLN A 454 -9.34 -36.37 14.74
CA GLN A 454 -10.41 -36.09 15.67
C GLN A 454 -9.96 -35.05 16.75
N ASP A 455 -8.71 -35.12 17.19
CA ASP A 455 -8.15 -34.19 18.19
C ASP A 455 -8.07 -32.75 17.71
N GLU A 456 -8.16 -32.50 16.39
CA GLU A 456 -8.19 -31.15 15.80
C GLU A 456 -9.60 -30.54 15.80
N VAL A 457 -10.63 -31.24 16.21
CA VAL A 457 -12.00 -30.71 16.25
C VAL A 457 -12.12 -29.62 17.31
N ILE A 458 -12.68 -28.48 16.91
CA ILE A 458 -12.93 -27.31 17.75
C ILE A 458 -14.42 -26.98 17.66
N PHE A 459 -15.04 -26.58 18.76
CA PHE A 459 -16.46 -26.19 18.86
C PHE A 459 -17.45 -27.37 18.63
N GLU A 460 -17.11 -28.55 19.08
CA GLU A 460 -17.94 -29.74 18.94
C GLU A 460 -19.27 -29.60 19.74
N GLU A 461 -19.27 -28.82 20.83
CA GLU A 461 -20.42 -28.65 21.76
C GLU A 461 -21.23 -27.35 21.54
N LYS A 462 -21.06 -26.70 20.41
CA LYS A 462 -21.75 -25.43 20.08
C LYS A 462 -22.53 -25.59 18.79
#